data_4ebda21958eef622a4c2188ba5b496d3
#
_entry.id   4ebda21958eef622a4c2188ba5b496d3
#
_cell.length_a   1.000
_cell.length_b   1.000
_cell.length_c   1.000
_cell.angle_alpha   90.00
_cell.angle_beta   90.00
_cell.angle_gamma   90.00
#
_symmetry.space_group_name_H-M   'P 1'
#
loop_
_entity.id
_entity.type
_entity.pdbx_description
1 polymer ?
#
loop_
_entity_poly.entity_id
_entity_poly.type
_entity_poly.pdbx_seq_one_letter_code
_entity_poly.pdbx_strand_id
1 'polypeptide(L)'
;MTKPSRSRMTKLPQEDTALRVRPVEARDLDQVIAIDAEITGKGKTDYWYELFHRYGASRSRARLFLVAEAAGEIQGFIIGDVRDWEFGSPPCGWVFGINVRPGARQAGTATRLFEAICAGFRRAGVDKVRTLIARDNRLVLSFFRSQAMMAAPVIPLEMDLRST
;
A
#
# COMPACT_ATOMS: atom_id res chain seq x y z
N MET A 1 -43.21 -47.83 7.19
CA MET A 1 -42.37 -47.27 6.12
C MET A 1 -41.94 -45.85 6.51
N THR A 2 -40.76 -45.72 7.06
CA THR A 2 -40.23 -44.46 7.65
C THR A 2 -39.31 -43.81 6.62
N LYS A 3 -39.63 -42.56 6.22
CA LYS A 3 -38.85 -41.75 5.28
C LYS A 3 -37.57 -41.24 5.95
N PRO A 4 -36.37 -41.29 5.33
CA PRO A 4 -35.19 -40.74 5.89
C PRO A 4 -35.20 -39.20 5.71
N SER A 5 -34.86 -38.53 6.82
CA SER A 5 -34.64 -37.08 6.92
C SER A 5 -33.44 -36.65 6.06
N ARG A 6 -33.65 -35.70 5.15
CA ARG A 6 -32.57 -35.06 4.38
C ARG A 6 -31.81 -34.11 5.32
N SER A 7 -30.59 -34.49 5.67
CA SER A 7 -29.63 -33.63 6.34
C SER A 7 -29.35 -32.39 5.47
N ARG A 8 -29.65 -31.21 6.02
CA ARG A 8 -29.23 -29.91 5.42
C ARG A 8 -27.73 -29.81 5.53
N MET A 9 -27.02 -30.03 4.45
CA MET A 9 -25.61 -29.61 4.35
C MET A 9 -25.57 -28.10 4.47
N THR A 10 -25.06 -27.61 5.60
CA THR A 10 -24.72 -26.19 5.80
C THR A 10 -23.56 -25.88 4.85
N LYS A 11 -23.82 -25.09 3.82
CA LYS A 11 -22.81 -24.58 2.90
C LYS A 11 -21.88 -23.69 3.72
N LEU A 12 -20.64 -24.12 3.95
CA LEU A 12 -19.59 -23.29 4.51
C LEU A 12 -19.45 -22.02 3.67
N PRO A 13 -19.21 -20.84 4.28
CA PRO A 13 -18.97 -19.62 3.53
C PRO A 13 -17.78 -19.88 2.59
N GLN A 14 -17.99 -19.67 1.30
CA GLN A 14 -16.87 -19.60 0.35
C GLN A 14 -16.04 -18.38 0.77
N GLU A 15 -14.84 -18.63 1.28
CA GLU A 15 -13.87 -17.57 1.50
C GLU A 15 -13.70 -16.81 0.18
N ASP A 16 -13.95 -15.51 0.21
CA ASP A 16 -13.78 -14.64 -0.94
C ASP A 16 -12.26 -14.56 -1.23
N THR A 17 -11.80 -15.41 -2.13
CA THR A 17 -10.39 -15.46 -2.56
C THR A 17 -10.00 -14.32 -3.47
N ALA A 18 -10.97 -13.46 -3.85
CA ALA A 18 -10.70 -12.31 -4.71
C ALA A 18 -9.86 -11.26 -3.96
N LEU A 19 -8.82 -10.76 -4.63
CA LEU A 19 -7.99 -9.68 -4.10
C LEU A 19 -8.81 -8.41 -3.90
N ARG A 20 -8.89 -7.91 -2.67
CA ARG A 20 -9.59 -6.69 -2.28
C ARG A 20 -8.62 -5.66 -1.75
N VAL A 21 -8.70 -4.42 -2.24
CA VAL A 21 -7.95 -3.28 -1.69
C VAL A 21 -8.87 -2.45 -0.82
N ARG A 22 -8.43 -2.15 0.40
CA ARG A 22 -9.17 -1.38 1.39
C ARG A 22 -8.24 -0.55 2.29
N PRO A 23 -8.77 0.45 3.02
CA PRO A 23 -8.01 1.10 4.08
C PRO A 23 -7.49 0.07 5.11
N VAL A 24 -6.29 0.35 5.63
CA VAL A 24 -5.69 -0.45 6.71
C VAL A 24 -6.52 -0.33 7.99
N GLU A 25 -6.60 -1.41 8.74
CA GLU A 25 -7.20 -1.47 10.08
C GLU A 25 -6.14 -1.86 11.11
N ALA A 26 -6.40 -1.59 12.39
CA ALA A 26 -5.44 -1.92 13.47
C ALA A 26 -5.07 -3.42 13.49
N ARG A 27 -6.02 -4.29 13.19
CA ARG A 27 -5.81 -5.74 13.12
C ARG A 27 -4.85 -6.20 12.02
N ASP A 28 -4.58 -5.35 11.02
CA ASP A 28 -3.70 -5.68 9.90
C ASP A 28 -2.23 -5.43 10.20
N LEU A 29 -1.92 -4.68 11.27
CA LEU A 29 -0.58 -4.17 11.53
C LEU A 29 0.45 -5.27 11.72
N ASP A 30 0.12 -6.35 12.40
CA ASP A 30 1.04 -7.47 12.59
C ASP A 30 1.46 -8.08 11.24
N GLN A 31 0.52 -8.19 10.30
CA GLN A 31 0.82 -8.69 8.96
C GLN A 31 1.60 -7.66 8.12
N VAL A 32 1.31 -6.37 8.25
CA VAL A 32 2.08 -5.28 7.59
C VAL A 32 3.52 -5.27 8.08
N ILE A 33 3.74 -5.38 9.40
CA ILE A 33 5.07 -5.45 10.02
C ILE A 33 5.83 -6.68 9.52
N ALA A 34 5.15 -7.84 9.44
CA ALA A 34 5.76 -9.07 8.93
C ALA A 34 6.18 -8.95 7.46
N ILE A 35 5.35 -8.33 6.60
CA ILE A 35 5.68 -8.09 5.19
C ILE A 35 6.90 -7.16 5.06
N ASP A 36 6.94 -6.08 5.83
CA ASP A 36 8.07 -5.17 5.81
C ASP A 36 9.35 -5.84 6.31
N ALA A 37 9.28 -6.59 7.41
CA ALA A 37 10.41 -7.34 7.96
C ALA A 37 10.97 -8.39 7.00
N GLU A 38 10.10 -9.09 6.26
CA GLU A 38 10.49 -10.05 5.23
C GLU A 38 11.31 -9.40 4.11
N ILE A 39 10.95 -8.15 3.74
CA ILE A 39 11.59 -7.42 2.63
C ILE A 39 12.85 -6.66 3.09
N THR A 40 12.80 -6.04 4.28
CA THR A 40 13.86 -5.15 4.77
C THR A 40 14.83 -5.82 5.74
N GLY A 41 14.49 -7.02 6.24
CA GLY A 41 15.25 -7.72 7.28
C GLY A 41 15.14 -7.07 8.67
N LYS A 42 14.26 -6.11 8.88
CA LYS A 42 14.12 -5.35 10.13
C LYS A 42 12.66 -5.26 10.57
N GLY A 43 12.36 -5.71 11.79
CA GLY A 43 11.08 -5.41 12.45
C GLY A 43 11.09 -3.96 12.96
N LYS A 44 10.14 -3.15 12.48
CA LYS A 44 10.02 -1.72 12.85
C LYS A 44 8.65 -1.49 13.50
N THR A 45 8.36 -2.21 14.58
CA THR A 45 7.04 -2.25 15.21
C THR A 45 6.53 -0.85 15.57
N ASP A 46 7.30 -0.09 16.36
CA ASP A 46 6.89 1.26 16.82
C ASP A 46 6.65 2.20 15.64
N TYR A 47 7.51 2.16 14.62
CA TYR A 47 7.35 2.94 13.39
C TYR A 47 6.00 2.65 12.70
N TRP A 48 5.60 1.40 12.59
CA TRP A 48 4.36 1.02 11.92
C TRP A 48 3.12 1.41 12.72
N TYR A 49 3.17 1.32 14.06
CA TYR A 49 2.08 1.81 14.92
C TYR A 49 1.93 3.33 14.84
N GLU A 50 3.03 4.10 14.89
CA GLU A 50 2.99 5.55 14.69
C GLU A 50 2.45 5.93 13.30
N LEU A 51 2.87 5.20 12.27
CA LEU A 51 2.43 5.43 10.92
C LEU A 51 0.92 5.15 10.77
N PHE A 52 0.44 4.08 11.38
CA PHE A 52 -0.99 3.78 11.43
C PHE A 52 -1.78 4.90 12.09
N HIS A 53 -1.33 5.42 13.23
CA HIS A 53 -2.01 6.54 13.88
C HIS A 53 -2.11 7.78 13.00
N ARG A 54 -1.08 8.05 12.21
CA ARG A 54 -1.05 9.23 11.31
C ARG A 54 -1.81 9.04 10.00
N TYR A 55 -1.82 7.85 9.45
CA TYR A 55 -2.31 7.56 8.09
C TYR A 55 -3.50 6.60 8.06
N GLY A 56 -3.58 5.65 8.97
CA GLY A 56 -4.60 4.61 9.00
C GLY A 56 -5.80 4.98 9.87
N ALA A 57 -5.56 5.49 11.07
CA ALA A 57 -6.62 5.86 12.01
C ALA A 57 -7.35 7.16 11.60
N SER A 58 -6.71 8.02 10.82
CA SER A 58 -7.29 9.26 10.33
C SER A 58 -8.09 9.04 9.05
N ARG A 59 -9.34 9.50 9.00
CA ARG A 59 -10.14 9.53 7.76
C ARG A 59 -9.79 10.71 6.84
N SER A 60 -8.54 11.15 6.86
CA SER A 60 -8.06 12.22 6.00
C SER A 60 -8.07 11.78 4.54
N ARG A 61 -8.61 12.63 3.64
CA ARG A 61 -8.50 12.40 2.20
C ARG A 61 -7.08 12.62 1.67
N ALA A 62 -6.25 13.31 2.44
CA ALA A 62 -4.87 13.65 2.07
C ALA A 62 -3.84 12.59 2.51
N ARG A 63 -4.22 11.63 3.35
CA ARG A 63 -3.34 10.56 3.86
C ARG A 63 -3.98 9.22 3.61
N LEU A 64 -3.27 8.36 2.91
CA LEU A 64 -3.79 7.06 2.48
C LEU A 64 -2.85 5.95 2.91
N PHE A 65 -3.40 4.98 3.63
CA PHE A 65 -2.73 3.73 3.95
C PHE A 65 -3.68 2.59 3.58
N LEU A 66 -3.37 1.89 2.50
CA LEU A 66 -4.20 0.84 1.93
C LEU A 66 -3.51 -0.51 2.03
N VAL A 67 -4.29 -1.54 2.22
CA VAL A 67 -3.87 -2.94 2.20
C VAL A 67 -4.59 -3.70 1.10
N ALA A 68 -3.93 -4.70 0.53
CA ALA A 68 -4.52 -5.69 -0.36
C ALA A 68 -4.70 -6.99 0.39
N GLU A 69 -5.92 -7.45 0.51
CA GLU A 69 -6.32 -8.66 1.22
C GLU A 69 -6.85 -9.72 0.25
N ALA A 70 -6.46 -10.97 0.44
CA ALA A 70 -7.04 -12.13 -0.23
C ALA A 70 -7.13 -13.29 0.75
N ALA A 71 -8.25 -13.99 0.79
CA ALA A 71 -8.51 -15.12 1.70
C ALA A 71 -8.19 -14.80 3.17
N GLY A 72 -8.51 -13.59 3.65
CA GLY A 72 -8.24 -13.16 5.03
C GLY A 72 -6.80 -12.78 5.34
N GLU A 73 -5.88 -12.86 4.36
CA GLU A 73 -4.48 -12.51 4.53
C GLU A 73 -4.09 -11.24 3.78
N ILE A 74 -3.26 -10.41 4.41
CA ILE A 74 -2.70 -9.23 3.76
C ILE A 74 -1.57 -9.65 2.81
N GLN A 75 -1.75 -9.35 1.53
CA GLN A 75 -0.81 -9.67 0.46
C GLN A 75 0.18 -8.53 0.18
N GLY A 76 -0.15 -7.31 0.61
CA GLY A 76 0.68 -6.13 0.43
C GLY A 76 -0.01 -4.87 0.93
N PHE A 77 0.74 -3.77 0.90
CA PHE A 77 0.24 -2.46 1.29
C PHE A 77 0.87 -1.34 0.48
N ILE A 78 0.22 -0.17 0.50
CA ILE A 78 0.73 1.06 -0.10
C ILE A 78 0.39 2.25 0.79
N ILE A 79 1.31 3.22 0.87
CA ILE A 79 1.15 4.43 1.69
C ILE A 79 1.54 5.65 0.88
N GLY A 80 0.77 6.71 1.05
CA GLY A 80 1.07 8.00 0.45
C GLY A 80 0.26 9.13 1.07
N ASP A 81 0.67 10.34 0.74
CA ASP A 81 0.02 11.57 1.18
C ASP A 81 -0.07 12.60 0.05
N VAL A 82 -0.96 13.58 0.22
CA VAL A 82 -0.97 14.78 -0.60
C VAL A 82 -0.07 15.81 0.07
N ARG A 83 0.87 16.34 -0.70
CA ARG A 83 1.75 17.43 -0.27
C ARG A 83 1.41 18.71 -1.03
N ASP A 84 1.28 19.79 -0.26
CA ASP A 84 0.82 21.07 -0.76
C ASP A 84 2.00 22.00 -1.02
N TRP A 85 1.97 22.62 -2.19
CA TRP A 85 2.78 23.79 -2.56
C TRP A 85 4.28 23.70 -2.21
N GLU A 86 4.87 22.51 -2.24
CA GLU A 86 6.30 22.32 -2.03
C GLU A 86 7.10 23.13 -3.07
N PHE A 87 7.83 24.14 -2.61
CA PHE A 87 8.59 25.07 -3.47
C PHE A 87 7.76 25.62 -4.64
N GLY A 88 6.50 25.96 -4.41
CA GLY A 88 5.60 26.49 -5.43
C GLY A 88 5.01 25.46 -6.39
N SER A 89 5.29 24.18 -6.21
CA SER A 89 4.60 23.12 -6.98
C SER A 89 3.14 23.00 -6.53
N PRO A 90 2.18 22.88 -7.46
CA PRO A 90 0.80 22.54 -7.10
C PRO A 90 0.71 21.27 -6.27
N PRO A 91 -0.38 21.10 -5.49
CA PRO A 91 -0.60 19.89 -4.69
C PRO A 91 -0.40 18.61 -5.51
N CYS A 92 0.29 17.65 -4.92
CA CYS A 92 0.69 16.41 -5.58
C CYS A 92 0.59 15.24 -4.61
N GLY A 93 0.10 14.09 -5.09
CA GLY A 93 0.15 12.85 -4.33
C GLY A 93 1.58 12.29 -4.30
N TRP A 94 2.03 11.84 -3.14
CA TRP A 94 3.32 11.19 -2.95
C TRP A 94 3.14 9.79 -2.42
N VAL A 95 3.63 8.79 -3.15
CA VAL A 95 3.75 7.42 -2.66
C VAL A 95 5.15 7.26 -2.08
N PHE A 96 5.25 6.88 -0.80
CA PHE A 96 6.52 6.70 -0.12
C PHE A 96 6.73 5.28 0.44
N GLY A 97 5.74 4.40 0.31
CA GLY A 97 5.86 2.99 0.68
C GLY A 97 4.94 2.11 -0.15
N ILE A 98 5.48 1.05 -0.71
CA ILE A 98 4.74 -0.05 -1.34
C ILE A 98 5.51 -1.34 -1.13
N ASN A 99 4.86 -2.32 -0.50
CA ASN A 99 5.42 -3.65 -0.30
C ASN A 99 4.37 -4.72 -0.60
N VAL A 100 4.81 -5.77 -1.27
CA VAL A 100 3.98 -6.94 -1.63
C VAL A 100 4.74 -8.21 -1.28
N ARG A 101 4.07 -9.17 -0.66
CA ARG A 101 4.64 -10.49 -0.36
C ARG A 101 5.25 -11.09 -1.63
N PRO A 102 6.42 -11.73 -1.57
CA PRO A 102 7.04 -12.33 -2.75
C PRO A 102 6.10 -13.23 -3.56
N GLY A 103 5.31 -14.07 -2.90
CA GLY A 103 4.35 -14.96 -3.54
C GLY A 103 3.15 -14.27 -4.20
N ALA A 104 2.85 -13.02 -3.84
CA ALA A 104 1.72 -12.25 -4.39
C ALA A 104 2.13 -11.25 -5.49
N ARG A 105 3.42 -11.14 -5.80
CA ARG A 105 3.93 -10.14 -6.78
C ARG A 105 3.42 -10.37 -8.20
N GLN A 106 3.25 -11.62 -8.60
CA GLN A 106 2.77 -11.98 -9.95
C GLN A 106 1.25 -11.91 -10.11
N ALA A 107 0.51 -11.74 -9.02
CA ALA A 107 -0.96 -11.66 -9.02
C ALA A 107 -1.52 -10.25 -9.32
N GLY A 108 -0.68 -9.29 -9.71
CA GLY A 108 -1.10 -7.91 -9.97
C GLY A 108 -1.41 -7.10 -8.70
N THR A 109 -1.05 -7.60 -7.52
CA THR A 109 -1.33 -6.95 -6.23
C THR A 109 -0.79 -5.53 -6.16
N ALA A 110 0.46 -5.30 -6.57
CA ALA A 110 1.07 -3.97 -6.57
C ALA A 110 0.33 -3.00 -7.49
N THR A 111 -0.09 -3.46 -8.67
CA THR A 111 -0.86 -2.64 -9.64
C THR A 111 -2.19 -2.22 -9.03
N ARG A 112 -2.94 -3.15 -8.43
CA ARG A 112 -4.22 -2.82 -7.79
C ARG A 112 -4.10 -1.87 -6.62
N LEU A 113 -3.03 -2.02 -5.81
CA LEU A 113 -2.72 -1.07 -4.74
C LEU A 113 -2.42 0.32 -5.29
N PHE A 114 -1.60 0.41 -6.34
CA PHE A 114 -1.25 1.67 -6.98
C PHE A 114 -2.45 2.34 -7.64
N GLU A 115 -3.29 1.61 -8.36
CA GLU A 115 -4.53 2.12 -8.93
C GLU A 115 -5.47 2.68 -7.85
N ALA A 116 -5.60 1.97 -6.73
CA ALA A 116 -6.45 2.38 -5.62
C ALA A 116 -5.95 3.66 -4.94
N ILE A 117 -4.63 3.80 -4.71
CA ILE A 117 -4.09 5.03 -4.12
C ILE A 117 -4.20 6.20 -5.10
N CYS A 118 -3.97 6.00 -6.40
CA CYS A 118 -4.17 7.02 -7.42
C CYS A 118 -5.63 7.48 -7.49
N ALA A 119 -6.59 6.56 -7.37
CA ALA A 119 -8.01 6.91 -7.26
C ALA A 119 -8.29 7.73 -5.99
N GLY A 120 -7.64 7.41 -4.87
CA GLY A 120 -7.69 8.19 -3.64
C GLY A 120 -7.18 9.61 -3.82
N PHE A 121 -6.03 9.78 -4.46
CA PHE A 121 -5.45 11.09 -4.75
C PHE A 121 -6.34 11.93 -5.67
N ARG A 122 -6.94 11.33 -6.72
CA ARG A 122 -7.91 12.05 -7.57
C ARG A 122 -9.12 12.54 -6.76
N ARG A 123 -9.64 11.72 -5.82
CA ARG A 123 -10.71 12.15 -4.91
C ARG A 123 -10.28 13.27 -3.95
N ALA A 124 -9.00 13.38 -3.66
CA ALA A 124 -8.42 14.48 -2.88
C ALA A 124 -8.15 15.74 -3.73
N GLY A 125 -8.45 15.71 -5.03
CA GLY A 125 -8.34 16.86 -5.93
C GLY A 125 -6.96 17.06 -6.55
N VAL A 126 -6.07 16.05 -6.51
CA VAL A 126 -4.77 16.11 -7.18
C VAL A 126 -4.74 15.23 -8.42
N ASP A 127 -4.04 15.68 -9.43
CA ASP A 127 -3.94 15.07 -10.76
C ASP A 127 -2.54 14.52 -11.07
N LYS A 128 -1.62 14.63 -10.12
CA LYS A 128 -0.23 14.19 -10.26
C LYS A 128 0.20 13.33 -9.08
N VAL A 129 0.94 12.27 -9.35
CA VAL A 129 1.57 11.42 -8.34
C VAL A 129 3.08 11.38 -8.54
N ARG A 130 3.83 11.40 -7.44
CA ARG A 130 5.29 11.32 -7.38
C ARG A 130 5.73 10.23 -6.42
N THR A 131 6.95 9.76 -6.61
CA THR A 131 7.67 8.89 -5.66
C THR A 131 9.17 9.13 -5.76
N LEU A 132 9.91 8.72 -4.75
CA LEU A 132 11.37 8.66 -4.76
C LEU A 132 11.80 7.20 -4.70
N ILE A 133 12.74 6.81 -5.57
CA ILE A 133 13.24 5.44 -5.68
C ILE A 133 14.76 5.49 -5.69
N ALA A 134 15.39 4.64 -4.87
CA ALA A 134 16.83 4.44 -4.93
C ALA A 134 17.23 3.93 -6.32
N ARG A 135 18.31 4.46 -6.87
CA ARG A 135 18.76 4.15 -8.26
C ARG A 135 19.05 2.67 -8.51
N ASP A 136 19.46 1.96 -7.47
CA ASP A 136 19.78 0.52 -7.48
C ASP A 136 18.55 -0.36 -7.24
N ASN A 137 17.42 0.19 -6.79
CA ASN A 137 16.18 -0.55 -6.59
C ASN A 137 15.45 -0.78 -7.93
N ARG A 138 16.03 -1.67 -8.74
CA ARG A 138 15.53 -1.98 -10.09
C ARG A 138 14.13 -2.56 -10.10
N LEU A 139 13.77 -3.35 -9.07
CA LEU A 139 12.45 -3.97 -8.99
C LEU A 139 11.35 -2.92 -8.87
N VAL A 140 11.49 -2.01 -7.91
CA VAL A 140 10.52 -0.93 -7.66
C VAL A 140 10.50 0.06 -8.83
N LEU A 141 11.66 0.40 -9.40
CA LEU A 141 11.75 1.26 -10.58
C LEU A 141 11.01 0.65 -11.77
N SER A 142 11.22 -0.64 -12.05
CA SER A 142 10.55 -1.36 -13.13
C SER A 142 9.03 -1.38 -12.94
N PHE A 143 8.58 -1.61 -11.71
CA PHE A 143 7.16 -1.55 -11.36
C PHE A 143 6.55 -0.18 -11.69
N PHE A 144 7.11 0.92 -11.18
CA PHE A 144 6.54 2.25 -11.42
C PHE A 144 6.61 2.66 -12.90
N ARG A 145 7.62 2.24 -13.63
CA ARG A 145 7.67 2.43 -15.08
C ARG A 145 6.56 1.67 -15.81
N SER A 146 6.24 0.45 -15.39
CA SER A 146 5.09 -0.30 -15.94
C SER A 146 3.74 0.38 -15.67
N GLN A 147 3.68 1.25 -14.65
CA GLN A 147 2.53 2.11 -14.35
C GLN A 147 2.57 3.46 -15.09
N ALA A 148 3.35 3.57 -16.17
CA ALA A 148 3.55 4.78 -16.97
C ALA A 148 4.16 5.97 -16.22
N MET A 149 4.83 5.74 -15.08
CA MET A 149 5.56 6.80 -14.40
C MET A 149 6.90 7.07 -15.09
N MET A 150 7.19 8.34 -15.33
CA MET A 150 8.41 8.83 -15.97
C MET A 150 9.24 9.65 -15.00
N ALA A 151 10.51 9.89 -15.33
CA ALA A 151 11.34 10.79 -14.56
C ALA A 151 10.71 12.20 -14.51
N ALA A 152 10.56 12.73 -13.29
CA ALA A 152 10.02 14.07 -13.07
C ALA A 152 11.14 15.12 -13.22
N PRO A 153 10.80 16.37 -13.59
CA PRO A 153 11.77 17.47 -13.68
C PRO A 153 12.09 18.04 -12.29
N VAL A 154 12.49 17.18 -11.36
CA VAL A 154 12.87 17.51 -9.98
C VAL A 154 14.13 16.75 -9.61
N ILE A 155 14.96 17.33 -8.75
CA ILE A 155 16.21 16.75 -8.31
C ILE A 155 16.15 16.58 -6.79
N PRO A 156 16.30 15.36 -6.24
CA PRO A 156 16.47 15.17 -4.81
C PRO A 156 17.86 15.68 -4.39
N LEU A 157 17.91 16.45 -3.30
CA LEU A 157 19.16 16.90 -2.69
C LEU A 157 19.27 16.29 -1.30
N GLU A 158 20.49 15.90 -0.93
CA GLU A 158 20.79 15.26 0.35
C GLU A 158 22.03 15.91 1.01
N MET A 159 22.02 16.04 2.32
CA MET A 159 23.15 16.47 3.12
C MET A 159 23.25 15.57 4.36
N ASP A 160 24.46 15.07 4.66
CA ASP A 160 24.71 14.31 5.88
C ASP A 160 24.91 15.27 7.08
N LEU A 161 23.96 15.27 8.01
CA LEU A 161 23.98 16.11 9.20
C LEU A 161 24.96 15.63 10.29
N ARG A 162 25.53 14.42 10.14
CA ARG A 162 26.54 13.89 11.07
C ARG A 162 27.95 14.42 10.78
N SER A 163 28.13 15.06 9.65
CA SER A 163 29.42 15.54 9.16
C SER A 163 29.67 17.05 9.41
N THR A 164 28.82 17.68 10.26
CA THR A 164 28.92 19.10 10.66
C THR A 164 29.41 19.26 12.07
#